data_9219974fe75442bb3fbb8d723470dedd
#
_entry.id   9219974fe75442bb3fbb8d723470dedd
#
_cell.length_a   1.000
_cell.length_b   1.000
_cell.length_c   1.000
_cell.angle_alpha   90.00
_cell.angle_beta   90.00
_cell.angle_gamma   90.00
#
_symmetry.space_group_name_H-M   'P 1'
#
loop_
_entity.id
_entity.type
_entity.pdbx_description
1 polymer ?
#
loop_
_entity_poly.entity_id
_entity_poly.type
_entity_poly.pdbx_seq_one_letter_code
_entity_poly.pdbx_strand_id
1 'polypeptide(L)'
;MAFYRPDSAMASQLERVLDQLDSEERPGLRNSLSITWVRYGDDAPEAGQGVGVGWNEQRCVYPASMVKLVYAVAVERWMQRDLIPDSDELQRALRDMIGDSSNDATGLVVDLLTGTTSGPELHGERWERWQRQRCFVNDWLADLAWPELEGVNCCQKTWGDGPYGREKRFYGADNSNRNALSTAATARMLEAVMTGAVVSPPACRRLRELLSRSIDPEQRRADPENQVDGFLGEGLPQGSRLWSKAGWMSQARHDAAWWKRPDGPPMLLVAFGSGSDRAQDERLLPDLARALCDFIPPEEY
;
A
#
# COMPACT_ATOMS: atom_id res chain seq x y z
N MET A 1 -12.04 15.40 -6.89
CA MET A 1 -12.86 14.25 -7.40
C MET A 1 -12.07 12.98 -7.16
N ALA A 2 -12.75 11.90 -6.79
CA ALA A 2 -12.10 10.59 -6.64
C ALA A 2 -11.40 10.18 -7.95
N PHE A 3 -10.33 9.40 -7.85
CA PHE A 3 -9.54 8.99 -9.02
C PHE A 3 -10.24 7.94 -9.90
N TYR A 4 -11.36 7.40 -9.47
CA TYR A 4 -12.23 6.49 -10.22
C TYR A 4 -13.66 7.03 -10.25
N ARG A 5 -14.48 6.54 -11.18
CA ARG A 5 -15.91 6.84 -11.24
C ARG A 5 -16.68 5.84 -10.38
N PRO A 6 -17.62 6.29 -9.53
CA PRO A 6 -18.45 5.38 -8.75
C PRO A 6 -19.28 4.43 -9.63
N ASP A 7 -19.40 3.17 -9.18
CA ASP A 7 -20.18 2.12 -9.85
C ASP A 7 -21.16 1.49 -8.86
N SER A 8 -22.47 1.56 -9.17
CA SER A 8 -23.52 1.09 -8.29
C SER A 8 -23.63 -0.44 -8.22
N ALA A 9 -23.27 -1.15 -9.30
CA ALA A 9 -23.26 -2.60 -9.32
C ALA A 9 -22.10 -3.15 -8.47
N MET A 10 -20.92 -2.54 -8.56
CA MET A 10 -19.79 -2.84 -7.68
C MET A 10 -20.14 -2.53 -6.21
N ALA A 11 -20.80 -1.41 -5.94
CA ALA A 11 -21.24 -1.06 -4.59
C ALA A 11 -22.17 -2.13 -4.01
N SER A 12 -23.17 -2.55 -4.78
CA SER A 12 -24.11 -3.61 -4.38
C SER A 12 -23.41 -4.96 -4.18
N GLN A 13 -22.40 -5.28 -4.99
CA GLN A 13 -21.59 -6.48 -4.83
C GLN A 13 -20.74 -6.43 -3.56
N LEU A 14 -20.06 -5.31 -3.32
CA LEU A 14 -19.26 -5.12 -2.11
C LEU A 14 -20.07 -5.26 -0.85
N GLU A 15 -21.28 -4.68 -0.80
CA GLU A 15 -22.20 -4.81 0.33
C GLU A 15 -22.58 -6.28 0.59
N ARG A 16 -22.92 -7.05 -0.45
CA ARG A 16 -23.22 -8.49 -0.33
C ARG A 16 -22.03 -9.29 0.20
N VAL A 17 -20.84 -9.00 -0.30
CA VAL A 17 -19.61 -9.68 0.15
C VAL A 17 -19.30 -9.33 1.61
N LEU A 18 -19.49 -8.07 2.00
CA LEU A 18 -19.30 -7.66 3.40
C LEU A 18 -20.33 -8.34 4.34
N ASP A 19 -21.59 -8.44 3.92
CA ASP A 19 -22.62 -9.16 4.69
C ASP A 19 -22.28 -10.64 4.85
N GLN A 20 -21.85 -11.29 3.79
CA GLN A 20 -21.44 -12.69 3.82
C GLN A 20 -20.25 -12.88 4.77
N LEU A 21 -19.19 -12.11 4.62
CA LEU A 21 -17.97 -12.24 5.42
C LEU A 21 -18.18 -11.88 6.90
N ASP A 22 -19.07 -10.93 7.20
CA ASP A 22 -19.42 -10.56 8.59
C ASP A 22 -20.19 -11.71 9.28
N SER A 23 -21.04 -12.44 8.53
CA SER A 23 -21.78 -13.59 9.04
C SER A 23 -20.92 -14.85 9.30
N GLU A 24 -19.73 -14.93 8.68
CA GLU A 24 -18.82 -16.06 8.76
C GLU A 24 -17.84 -15.96 9.96
N GLU A 25 -18.36 -15.78 11.17
CA GLU A 25 -17.56 -15.72 12.42
C GLU A 25 -16.58 -14.51 12.50
N ARG A 26 -16.88 -13.42 11.80
CA ARG A 26 -16.06 -12.18 11.80
C ARG A 26 -16.80 -10.97 12.39
N PRO A 27 -17.22 -11.03 13.66
CA PRO A 27 -18.03 -9.96 14.25
C PRO A 27 -17.32 -8.61 14.18
N GLY A 28 -18.07 -7.56 13.80
CA GLY A 28 -17.56 -6.19 13.68
C GLY A 28 -16.66 -5.94 12.48
N LEU A 29 -16.69 -6.81 11.47
CA LEU A 29 -15.90 -6.71 10.25
C LEU A 29 -16.06 -5.33 9.58
N ARG A 30 -17.27 -4.86 9.41
CA ARG A 30 -17.57 -3.59 8.73
C ARG A 30 -16.90 -2.38 9.37
N ASN A 31 -16.70 -2.39 10.70
CA ASN A 31 -16.03 -1.32 11.43
C ASN A 31 -14.50 -1.45 11.40
N SER A 32 -13.97 -2.65 11.23
CA SER A 32 -12.53 -2.95 11.26
C SER A 32 -11.89 -3.02 9.88
N LEU A 33 -12.69 -2.92 8.81
CA LEU A 33 -12.24 -3.02 7.43
C LEU A 33 -12.37 -1.68 6.68
N SER A 34 -11.40 -1.38 5.84
CA SER A 34 -11.46 -0.34 4.82
C SER A 34 -11.09 -0.95 3.47
N ILE A 35 -11.79 -0.55 2.41
CA ILE A 35 -11.61 -1.09 1.06
C ILE A 35 -11.68 0.03 0.02
N THR A 36 -10.84 -0.07 -0.99
CA THR A 36 -10.99 0.62 -2.29
C THR A 36 -10.86 -0.42 -3.38
N TRP A 37 -11.90 -0.59 -4.19
CA TRP A 37 -11.97 -1.57 -5.26
C TRP A 37 -12.30 -0.90 -6.57
N VAL A 38 -11.39 -1.05 -7.57
CA VAL A 38 -11.49 -0.41 -8.87
C VAL A 38 -11.30 -1.44 -9.98
N ARG A 39 -12.08 -1.32 -11.04
CA ARG A 39 -12.02 -2.14 -12.26
C ARG A 39 -11.78 -1.24 -13.46
N TYR A 40 -11.02 -1.75 -14.41
CA TYR A 40 -10.69 -1.05 -15.65
C TYR A 40 -11.34 -1.75 -16.85
N GLY A 41 -11.64 -0.99 -17.91
CA GLY A 41 -12.22 -1.51 -19.14
C GLY A 41 -11.19 -2.07 -20.12
N ASP A 42 -9.98 -1.50 -20.10
CA ASP A 42 -8.92 -1.78 -21.06
C ASP A 42 -7.74 -2.51 -20.43
N ASP A 43 -7.01 -3.24 -21.23
CA ASP A 43 -5.80 -3.99 -20.84
C ASP A 43 -4.63 -3.10 -20.41
N ALA A 44 -4.58 -1.87 -20.90
CA ALA A 44 -3.58 -0.85 -20.59
C ALA A 44 -4.28 0.49 -20.26
N PRO A 45 -4.97 0.57 -19.12
CA PRO A 45 -5.75 1.74 -18.77
C PRO A 45 -4.87 2.95 -18.49
N GLU A 46 -5.39 4.14 -18.76
CA GLU A 46 -4.85 5.39 -18.27
C GLU A 46 -5.35 5.69 -16.85
N ALA A 47 -4.62 6.53 -16.11
CA ALA A 47 -5.01 6.93 -14.77
C ALA A 47 -6.38 7.63 -14.78
N GLY A 48 -7.23 7.29 -13.82
CA GLY A 48 -8.57 7.87 -13.67
C GLY A 48 -9.64 7.28 -14.57
N GLN A 49 -9.35 6.26 -15.39
CA GLN A 49 -10.34 5.59 -16.25
C GLN A 49 -11.12 4.48 -15.54
N GLY A 50 -10.74 4.14 -14.31
CA GLY A 50 -11.40 3.09 -13.55
C GLY A 50 -12.83 3.43 -13.13
N VAL A 51 -13.63 2.39 -12.91
CA VAL A 51 -14.89 2.44 -12.18
C VAL A 51 -14.74 1.66 -10.88
N GLY A 52 -15.38 2.10 -9.80
CA GLY A 52 -15.09 1.48 -8.53
C GLY A 52 -16.01 1.88 -7.38
N VAL A 53 -15.63 1.39 -6.21
CA VAL A 53 -16.34 1.61 -4.94
C VAL A 53 -15.35 1.62 -3.77
N GLY A 54 -15.65 2.43 -2.76
CA GLY A 54 -14.94 2.46 -1.49
C GLY A 54 -15.83 2.09 -0.31
N TRP A 55 -15.25 1.44 0.69
CA TRP A 55 -15.82 1.23 2.02
C TRP A 55 -14.87 1.77 3.07
N ASN A 56 -15.27 2.76 3.85
CA ASN A 56 -14.40 3.46 4.80
C ASN A 56 -13.07 3.92 4.17
N GLU A 57 -13.03 4.16 2.88
CA GLU A 57 -11.81 4.27 2.08
C GLU A 57 -10.92 5.45 2.43
N GLN A 58 -11.50 6.53 3.01
CA GLN A 58 -10.77 7.72 3.44
C GLN A 58 -10.22 7.58 4.87
N ARG A 59 -10.56 6.51 5.58
CA ARG A 59 -10.11 6.30 6.96
C ARG A 59 -8.61 6.03 6.99
N CYS A 60 -7.84 6.97 7.54
CA CYS A 60 -6.41 6.80 7.78
C CYS A 60 -6.18 5.89 8.98
N VAL A 61 -5.38 4.84 8.79
CA VAL A 61 -4.95 3.90 9.82
C VAL A 61 -3.45 3.70 9.77
N TYR A 62 -2.86 3.07 10.80
CA TYR A 62 -1.46 2.67 10.75
C TYR A 62 -1.23 1.64 9.62
N PRO A 63 -0.39 1.95 8.64
CA PRO A 63 -0.33 1.17 7.41
C PRO A 63 0.58 -0.06 7.47
N ALA A 64 1.26 -0.32 8.58
CA ALA A 64 2.32 -1.32 8.63
C ALA A 64 3.30 -1.12 7.43
N SER A 65 3.66 -2.19 6.72
CA SER A 65 4.58 -2.13 5.58
C SER A 65 3.98 -1.54 4.29
N MET A 66 2.70 -1.15 4.27
CA MET A 66 2.12 -0.48 3.10
C MET A 66 2.80 0.85 2.78
N VAL A 67 3.32 1.56 3.79
CA VAL A 67 4.06 2.81 3.62
C VAL A 67 5.29 2.67 2.71
N LYS A 68 5.85 1.47 2.59
CA LYS A 68 7.01 1.16 1.74
C LYS A 68 6.73 1.41 0.25
N LEU A 69 5.48 1.25 -0.20
CA LEU A 69 5.06 1.65 -1.54
C LEU A 69 5.30 3.15 -1.77
N VAL A 70 4.88 3.99 -0.82
CA VAL A 70 5.08 5.44 -0.90
C VAL A 70 6.57 5.79 -0.92
N TYR A 71 7.37 5.16 -0.06
CA TYR A 71 8.82 5.39 -0.02
C TYR A 71 9.52 4.97 -1.31
N ALA A 72 9.13 3.84 -1.92
CA ALA A 72 9.70 3.42 -3.20
C ALA A 72 9.40 4.43 -4.31
N VAL A 73 8.18 4.97 -4.37
CA VAL A 73 7.83 6.02 -5.35
C VAL A 73 8.60 7.32 -5.06
N ALA A 74 8.76 7.69 -3.78
CA ALA A 74 9.55 8.84 -3.39
C ALA A 74 11.02 8.70 -3.81
N VAL A 75 11.64 7.51 -3.66
CA VAL A 75 13.01 7.24 -4.13
C VAL A 75 13.13 7.53 -5.62
N GLU A 76 12.21 7.02 -6.44
CA GLU A 76 12.22 7.27 -7.89
C GLU A 76 12.08 8.78 -8.21
N ARG A 77 11.30 9.50 -7.41
CA ARG A 77 11.17 10.96 -7.57
C ARG A 77 12.44 11.70 -7.18
N TRP A 78 13.11 11.30 -6.08
CA TRP A 78 14.36 11.90 -5.66
C TRP A 78 15.50 11.60 -6.65
N MET A 79 15.59 10.37 -7.18
CA MET A 79 16.55 10.04 -8.25
C MET A 79 16.29 10.88 -9.51
N GLN A 80 15.02 11.03 -9.92
CA GLN A 80 14.67 11.86 -11.08
C GLN A 80 15.09 13.34 -10.93
N ARG A 81 15.16 13.83 -9.69
CA ARG A 81 15.55 15.21 -9.34
C ARG A 81 17.03 15.35 -8.96
N ASP A 82 17.84 14.32 -9.12
CA ASP A 82 19.24 14.26 -8.72
C ASP A 82 19.48 14.58 -7.23
N LEU A 83 18.47 14.33 -6.36
CA LEU A 83 18.58 14.53 -4.92
C LEU A 83 19.26 13.37 -4.20
N ILE A 84 19.16 12.16 -4.74
CA ILE A 84 19.88 10.97 -4.30
C ILE A 84 20.47 10.26 -5.54
N PRO A 85 21.71 9.74 -5.44
CA PRO A 85 22.32 9.00 -6.54
C PRO A 85 21.66 7.62 -6.69
N ASP A 86 21.58 7.15 -7.92
CA ASP A 86 21.32 5.74 -8.20
C ASP A 86 22.59 4.93 -7.88
N SER A 87 22.49 4.02 -6.92
CA SER A 87 23.60 3.19 -6.47
C SER A 87 23.16 1.73 -6.27
N ASP A 88 24.12 0.81 -6.37
CA ASP A 88 23.87 -0.62 -6.15
C ASP A 88 23.27 -0.89 -4.77
N GLU A 89 23.71 -0.15 -3.74
CA GLU A 89 23.19 -0.26 -2.39
C GLU A 89 21.74 0.21 -2.29
N LEU A 90 21.39 1.34 -2.92
CA LEU A 90 20.00 1.82 -2.98
C LEU A 90 19.11 0.83 -3.72
N GLN A 91 19.57 0.30 -4.86
CA GLN A 91 18.81 -0.69 -5.64
C GLN A 91 18.61 -1.99 -4.86
N ARG A 92 19.62 -2.44 -4.10
CA ARG A 92 19.47 -3.58 -3.18
C ARG A 92 18.46 -3.27 -2.09
N ALA A 93 18.57 -2.11 -1.45
CA ALA A 93 17.63 -1.70 -0.39
C ALA A 93 16.18 -1.62 -0.90
N LEU A 94 15.94 -1.15 -2.13
CA LEU A 94 14.61 -1.15 -2.73
C LEU A 94 14.07 -2.56 -2.94
N ARG A 95 14.90 -3.50 -3.43
CA ARG A 95 14.49 -4.91 -3.58
C ARG A 95 14.14 -5.52 -2.23
N ASP A 96 15.00 -5.37 -1.22
CA ASP A 96 14.77 -5.93 0.11
C ASP A 96 13.56 -5.26 0.79
N MET A 97 13.38 -3.93 0.63
CA MET A 97 12.25 -3.20 1.21
C MET A 97 10.90 -3.63 0.62
N ILE A 98 10.83 -3.82 -0.69
CA ILE A 98 9.58 -4.18 -1.39
C ILE A 98 9.42 -5.69 -1.50
N GLY A 99 10.48 -6.42 -1.87
CA GLY A 99 10.50 -7.87 -2.04
C GLY A 99 10.24 -8.59 -0.73
N ASP A 100 11.14 -8.42 0.23
CA ASP A 100 11.12 -9.15 1.52
C ASP A 100 10.43 -8.33 2.63
N SER A 101 9.98 -7.14 2.29
CA SER A 101 9.41 -6.20 3.28
C SER A 101 10.36 -5.84 4.44
N SER A 102 11.68 -5.83 4.19
CA SER A 102 12.72 -5.55 5.18
C SER A 102 12.54 -4.19 5.86
N ASN A 103 12.57 -4.19 7.20
CA ASN A 103 12.51 -2.97 8.01
C ASN A 103 13.86 -2.25 8.03
N ASP A 104 14.96 -2.99 7.99
CA ASP A 104 16.32 -2.41 7.95
C ASP A 104 16.54 -1.67 6.64
N ALA A 105 16.19 -2.27 5.52
CA ALA A 105 16.23 -1.62 4.21
C ALA A 105 15.32 -0.38 4.17
N THR A 106 14.12 -0.46 4.78
CA THR A 106 13.23 0.71 4.92
C THR A 106 13.90 1.82 5.74
N GLY A 107 14.61 1.47 6.80
CA GLY A 107 15.35 2.42 7.63
C GLY A 107 16.40 3.19 6.83
N LEU A 108 17.19 2.51 6.00
CA LEU A 108 18.16 3.11 5.08
C LEU A 108 17.47 4.02 4.06
N VAL A 109 16.41 3.54 3.42
CA VAL A 109 15.66 4.31 2.41
C VAL A 109 15.11 5.61 3.01
N VAL A 110 14.50 5.56 4.20
CA VAL A 110 13.99 6.77 4.88
C VAL A 110 15.13 7.74 5.24
N ASP A 111 16.29 7.22 5.68
CA ASP A 111 17.44 8.08 5.97
C ASP A 111 17.96 8.77 4.70
N LEU A 112 18.03 8.08 3.57
CA LEU A 112 18.44 8.67 2.28
C LEU A 112 17.41 9.71 1.78
N LEU A 113 16.11 9.40 1.84
CA LEU A 113 15.05 10.32 1.40
C LEU A 113 15.03 11.63 2.20
N THR A 114 15.44 11.58 3.47
CA THR A 114 15.27 12.70 4.41
C THR A 114 16.60 13.36 4.81
N GLY A 115 17.73 12.75 4.46
CA GLY A 115 19.05 13.21 4.92
C GLY A 115 19.21 13.16 6.43
N THR A 116 18.49 12.26 7.12
CA THR A 116 18.51 12.11 8.58
C THR A 116 19.03 10.73 8.99
N THR A 117 19.35 10.57 10.24
CA THR A 117 19.66 9.27 10.84
C THR A 117 19.00 9.14 12.20
N SER A 118 18.79 7.90 12.65
CA SER A 118 18.42 7.60 14.03
C SER A 118 19.57 7.93 14.99
N GLY A 119 19.30 8.01 16.29
CA GLY A 119 20.32 8.27 17.32
C GLY A 119 19.73 8.85 18.61
N PRO A 120 20.60 9.32 19.55
CA PRO A 120 20.17 9.97 20.77
C PRO A 120 19.26 11.18 20.52
N GLU A 121 18.52 11.60 21.52
CA GLU A 121 17.66 12.79 21.42
C GLU A 121 18.46 14.02 21.00
N LEU A 122 17.82 14.88 20.23
CA LEU A 122 18.30 16.19 19.80
C LEU A 122 17.49 17.29 20.50
N HIS A 123 18.08 18.49 20.62
CA HIS A 123 17.45 19.66 21.23
C HIS A 123 17.65 20.90 20.35
N GLY A 124 16.80 21.92 20.56
CA GLY A 124 16.88 23.22 19.90
C GLY A 124 16.86 23.10 18.37
N GLU A 125 17.60 23.96 17.68
CA GLU A 125 17.64 24.05 16.21
C GLU A 125 18.01 22.73 15.51
N ARG A 126 18.84 21.88 16.16
CA ARG A 126 19.20 20.57 15.60
C ARG A 126 18.01 19.65 15.56
N TRP A 127 17.16 19.67 16.58
CA TRP A 127 15.92 18.91 16.64
C TRP A 127 14.93 19.41 15.61
N GLU A 128 14.71 20.72 15.53
CA GLU A 128 13.77 21.34 14.58
C GLU A 128 14.17 21.05 13.12
N ARG A 129 15.48 21.13 12.81
CA ARG A 129 15.99 20.78 11.48
C ARG A 129 15.72 19.32 11.15
N TRP A 130 16.03 18.43 12.07
CA TRP A 130 15.82 17.00 11.90
C TRP A 130 14.32 16.65 11.68
N GLN A 131 13.41 17.26 12.43
CA GLN A 131 11.97 17.08 12.25
C GLN A 131 11.50 17.55 10.87
N ARG A 132 11.93 18.74 10.43
CA ARG A 132 11.57 19.24 9.08
C ARG A 132 12.04 18.29 7.99
N GLN A 133 13.27 17.82 8.07
CA GLN A 133 13.81 16.88 7.09
C GLN A 133 13.02 15.56 7.06
N ARG A 134 12.63 15.02 8.20
CA ARG A 134 11.80 13.81 8.29
C ARG A 134 10.43 13.95 7.62
N CYS A 135 9.92 15.14 7.44
CA CYS A 135 8.66 15.41 6.79
C CYS A 135 8.77 15.59 5.26
N PHE A 136 9.95 15.52 4.64
CA PHE A 136 10.12 15.75 3.19
C PHE A 136 9.24 14.87 2.30
N VAL A 137 8.97 13.63 2.71
CA VAL A 137 8.04 12.77 1.97
C VAL A 137 6.61 13.31 2.07
N ASN A 138 6.18 13.78 3.25
CA ASN A 138 4.86 14.41 3.41
C ASN A 138 4.74 15.70 2.58
N ASP A 139 5.80 16.53 2.55
CA ASP A 139 5.82 17.75 1.75
C ASP A 139 5.64 17.42 0.27
N TRP A 140 6.36 16.41 -0.23
CA TRP A 140 6.18 15.94 -1.61
C TRP A 140 4.77 15.37 -1.87
N LEU A 141 4.19 14.61 -0.95
CA LEU A 141 2.82 14.11 -1.09
C LEU A 141 1.81 15.25 -1.18
N ALA A 142 2.01 16.31 -0.38
CA ALA A 142 1.17 17.52 -0.45
C ALA A 142 1.28 18.22 -1.82
N ASP A 143 2.47 18.25 -2.42
CA ASP A 143 2.72 18.82 -3.76
C ASP A 143 1.98 18.06 -4.88
N LEU A 144 1.62 16.78 -4.68
CA LEU A 144 0.82 16.02 -5.65
C LEU A 144 -0.63 16.53 -5.74
N ALA A 145 -1.12 17.23 -4.73
CA ALA A 145 -2.46 17.78 -4.65
C ALA A 145 -3.58 16.75 -4.93
N TRP A 146 -3.36 15.49 -4.58
CA TRP A 146 -4.37 14.44 -4.69
C TRP A 146 -5.29 14.49 -3.47
N PRO A 147 -6.62 14.60 -3.65
CA PRO A 147 -7.55 14.63 -2.51
C PRO A 147 -7.46 13.40 -1.62
N GLU A 148 -7.11 12.24 -2.19
CA GLU A 148 -6.97 10.98 -1.47
C GLU A 148 -5.83 10.99 -0.44
N LEU A 149 -4.90 11.95 -0.52
CA LEU A 149 -3.77 12.10 0.40
C LEU A 149 -4.12 12.94 1.65
N GLU A 150 -5.36 13.39 1.80
CA GLU A 150 -5.77 14.10 3.01
C GLU A 150 -5.63 13.19 4.24
N GLY A 151 -4.96 13.70 5.29
CA GLY A 151 -4.69 12.96 6.53
C GLY A 151 -3.59 11.91 6.46
N VAL A 152 -2.94 11.73 5.30
CA VAL A 152 -1.80 10.81 5.13
C VAL A 152 -0.57 11.34 5.87
N ASN A 153 0.17 10.43 6.52
CA ASN A 153 1.45 10.72 7.18
C ASN A 153 2.46 9.63 6.85
N CYS A 154 3.55 9.97 6.18
CA CYS A 154 4.64 9.07 5.77
C CYS A 154 5.99 9.67 6.16
N CYS A 155 6.33 9.63 7.45
CA CYS A 155 7.54 10.25 7.98
C CYS A 155 8.33 9.37 8.94
N GLN A 156 7.86 8.15 9.21
CA GLN A 156 8.46 7.24 10.18
C GLN A 156 9.09 6.02 9.51
N LYS A 157 10.21 5.56 10.06
CA LYS A 157 10.73 4.22 9.78
C LYS A 157 9.74 3.15 10.24
N THR A 158 9.84 1.95 9.69
CA THR A 158 9.16 0.76 10.21
C THR A 158 10.07 0.07 11.23
N TRP A 159 9.53 -0.25 12.39
CA TRP A 159 10.29 -0.82 13.52
C TRP A 159 9.76 -2.20 13.87
N GLY A 160 10.67 -3.13 14.19
CA GLY A 160 10.30 -4.41 14.80
C GLY A 160 9.90 -4.22 16.27
N ASP A 161 10.82 -3.65 17.08
CA ASP A 161 10.67 -3.52 18.53
C ASP A 161 10.28 -2.11 18.98
N GLY A 162 10.02 -1.21 18.03
CA GLY A 162 9.68 0.18 18.32
C GLY A 162 10.85 1.16 18.18
N PRO A 163 10.57 2.47 18.10
CA PRO A 163 11.58 3.51 17.93
C PRO A 163 12.32 3.81 19.22
N TYR A 164 13.57 4.30 19.08
CA TYR A 164 14.46 4.73 20.17
C TYR A 164 14.89 6.19 20.00
N GLY A 165 15.37 6.83 21.08
CA GLY A 165 15.98 8.15 21.07
C GLY A 165 15.13 9.19 20.35
N ARG A 166 15.75 9.91 19.38
CA ARG A 166 15.06 10.97 18.61
C ARG A 166 13.87 10.44 17.80
N GLU A 167 13.93 9.19 17.35
CA GLU A 167 12.82 8.55 16.62
C GLU A 167 11.61 8.36 17.55
N LYS A 168 11.83 7.88 18.79
CA LYS A 168 10.76 7.73 19.78
C LYS A 168 10.15 9.08 20.15
N ARG A 169 10.98 10.10 20.33
CA ARG A 169 10.51 11.45 20.58
C ARG A 169 9.66 12.00 19.42
N PHE A 170 10.08 11.76 18.18
CA PHE A 170 9.35 12.19 16.98
C PHE A 170 8.06 11.39 16.75
N TYR A 171 8.05 10.14 17.14
CA TYR A 171 6.86 9.28 17.09
C TYR A 171 5.72 9.82 17.95
N GLY A 172 6.08 10.55 19.01
CA GLY A 172 5.16 11.23 19.91
C GLY A 172 4.59 10.34 21.00
N ALA A 173 4.04 10.98 22.04
CA ALA A 173 3.23 10.30 23.03
C ALA A 173 2.00 9.69 22.34
N ASP A 174 1.57 8.54 22.80
CA ASP A 174 0.38 7.83 22.27
C ASP A 174 0.43 7.57 20.75
N ASN A 175 1.64 7.51 20.18
CA ASN A 175 1.88 7.30 18.75
C ASN A 175 1.27 8.40 17.85
N SER A 176 1.15 9.62 18.35
CA SER A 176 0.45 10.74 17.68
C SER A 176 1.03 11.12 16.31
N ASN A 177 2.31 10.80 16.05
CA ASN A 177 2.96 11.04 14.76
C ASN A 177 3.36 9.73 14.05
N ARG A 178 2.52 8.70 14.17
CA ARG A 178 2.70 7.42 13.50
C ARG A 178 2.39 7.56 12.00
N ASN A 179 3.02 6.74 11.15
CA ASN A 179 2.60 6.64 9.77
C ASN A 179 1.09 6.35 9.68
N ALA A 180 0.42 6.97 8.71
CA ALA A 180 -1.01 6.82 8.47
C ALA A 180 -1.30 6.82 6.96
N LEU A 181 -2.05 5.83 6.49
CA LEU A 181 -2.54 5.74 5.12
C LEU A 181 -4.01 5.34 5.12
N SER A 182 -4.72 5.76 4.09
CA SER A 182 -6.05 5.26 3.73
C SER A 182 -5.97 4.28 2.55
N THR A 183 -7.02 3.48 2.33
CA THR A 183 -7.08 2.61 1.15
C THR A 183 -7.21 3.41 -0.12
N ALA A 184 -7.90 4.55 -0.10
CA ALA A 184 -8.01 5.47 -1.23
C ALA A 184 -6.64 6.03 -1.65
N ALA A 185 -5.85 6.54 -0.69
CA ALA A 185 -4.51 7.06 -0.95
C ALA A 185 -3.57 5.98 -1.51
N THR A 186 -3.62 4.78 -0.92
CA THR A 186 -2.80 3.65 -1.36
C THR A 186 -3.20 3.17 -2.76
N ALA A 187 -4.51 3.08 -3.04
CA ALA A 187 -5.04 2.70 -4.33
C ALA A 187 -4.66 3.72 -5.41
N ARG A 188 -4.80 5.01 -5.12
CA ARG A 188 -4.38 6.09 -6.02
C ARG A 188 -2.89 6.01 -6.35
N MET A 189 -2.04 5.75 -5.36
CA MET A 189 -0.59 5.61 -5.57
C MET A 189 -0.27 4.37 -6.41
N LEU A 190 -0.88 3.22 -6.13
CA LEU A 190 -0.66 2.00 -6.91
C LEU A 190 -1.18 2.15 -8.34
N GLU A 191 -2.37 2.74 -8.55
CA GLU A 191 -2.87 3.05 -9.90
C GLU A 191 -1.86 3.90 -10.68
N ALA A 192 -1.36 4.97 -10.07
CA ALA A 192 -0.42 5.87 -10.73
C ALA A 192 0.90 5.17 -11.13
N VAL A 193 1.37 4.21 -10.33
CA VAL A 193 2.50 3.34 -10.68
C VAL A 193 2.15 2.42 -11.86
N MET A 194 0.99 1.77 -11.79
CA MET A 194 0.60 0.77 -12.80
C MET A 194 0.29 1.39 -14.15
N THR A 195 -0.26 2.60 -14.16
CA THR A 195 -0.58 3.36 -15.39
C THR A 195 0.57 4.22 -15.92
N GLY A 196 1.67 4.35 -15.15
CA GLY A 196 2.80 5.20 -15.55
C GLY A 196 2.61 6.68 -15.28
N ALA A 197 1.64 7.06 -14.45
CA ALA A 197 1.20 8.44 -14.23
C ALA A 197 1.92 9.17 -13.06
N VAL A 198 2.81 8.50 -12.33
CA VAL A 198 3.60 9.11 -11.26
C VAL A 198 5.08 9.10 -11.62
N VAL A 199 5.83 10.13 -11.24
CA VAL A 199 7.26 10.32 -11.51
C VAL A 199 7.56 10.33 -13.01
N SER A 200 7.73 9.14 -13.62
CA SER A 200 7.95 8.96 -15.06
C SER A 200 7.64 7.51 -15.49
N PRO A 201 7.36 7.26 -16.78
CA PRO A 201 7.14 5.91 -17.27
C PRO A 201 8.31 4.93 -17.02
N PRO A 202 9.59 5.31 -17.14
CA PRO A 202 10.71 4.44 -16.74
C PRO A 202 10.73 4.11 -15.25
N ALA A 203 10.51 5.09 -14.37
CA ALA A 203 10.41 4.89 -12.93
C ALA A 203 9.28 3.90 -12.57
N CYS A 204 8.10 4.10 -13.16
CA CYS A 204 6.97 3.19 -12.96
C CYS A 204 7.25 1.77 -13.45
N ARG A 205 8.05 1.56 -14.51
CA ARG A 205 8.46 0.20 -14.91
C ARG A 205 9.30 -0.47 -13.83
N ARG A 206 10.32 0.21 -13.27
CA ARG A 206 11.13 -0.34 -12.16
C ARG A 206 10.28 -0.65 -10.94
N LEU A 207 9.36 0.24 -10.57
CA LEU A 207 8.44 0.00 -9.45
C LEU A 207 7.54 -1.23 -9.70
N ARG A 208 7.03 -1.42 -10.91
CA ARG A 208 6.26 -2.62 -11.27
C ARG A 208 7.09 -3.90 -11.19
N GLU A 209 8.37 -3.86 -11.57
CA GLU A 209 9.28 -5.01 -11.39
C GLU A 209 9.42 -5.37 -9.91
N LEU A 210 9.61 -4.39 -9.02
CA LEU A 210 9.70 -4.59 -7.57
C LEU A 210 8.40 -5.14 -6.95
N LEU A 211 7.25 -4.71 -7.46
CA LEU A 211 5.93 -5.10 -6.94
C LEU A 211 5.41 -6.44 -7.51
N SER A 212 6.05 -6.99 -8.55
CA SER A 212 5.62 -8.23 -9.18
C SER A 212 5.71 -9.41 -8.21
N ARG A 213 4.62 -10.21 -8.15
CA ARG A 213 4.52 -11.39 -7.28
C ARG A 213 4.10 -12.61 -8.08
N SER A 214 4.65 -13.76 -7.71
CA SER A 214 4.19 -15.04 -8.24
C SER A 214 3.02 -15.58 -7.42
N ILE A 215 1.95 -15.97 -8.09
CA ILE A 215 0.85 -16.71 -7.48
C ILE A 215 1.04 -18.24 -7.62
N ASP A 216 2.12 -18.68 -8.25
CA ASP A 216 2.44 -20.09 -8.41
C ASP A 216 2.69 -20.77 -7.06
N PRO A 217 1.96 -21.86 -6.72
CA PRO A 217 2.09 -22.49 -5.41
C PRO A 217 3.47 -23.07 -5.11
N GLU A 218 4.24 -23.48 -6.14
CA GLU A 218 5.59 -24.03 -5.91
C GLU A 218 6.56 -22.88 -5.58
N GLN A 219 6.48 -21.78 -6.28
CA GLN A 219 7.31 -20.60 -6.00
C GLN A 219 6.97 -19.99 -4.63
N ARG A 220 5.70 -19.91 -4.27
CA ARG A 220 5.30 -19.43 -2.92
C ARG A 220 5.85 -20.31 -1.81
N ARG A 221 5.76 -21.63 -1.94
CA ARG A 221 6.33 -22.56 -0.95
C ARG A 221 7.86 -22.47 -0.84
N ALA A 222 8.54 -22.08 -1.89
CA ALA A 222 9.98 -21.88 -1.90
C ALA A 222 10.42 -20.56 -1.26
N ASP A 223 9.50 -19.62 -1.05
CA ASP A 223 9.73 -18.30 -0.47
C ASP A 223 8.94 -18.14 0.83
N PRO A 224 9.56 -18.36 2.00
CA PRO A 224 8.88 -18.23 3.31
C PRO A 224 8.42 -16.78 3.61
N GLU A 225 9.03 -15.79 2.99
CA GLU A 225 8.71 -14.37 3.16
C GLU A 225 7.77 -13.84 2.07
N ASN A 226 7.15 -14.72 1.28
CA ASN A 226 6.24 -14.31 0.24
C ASN A 226 5.09 -13.44 0.79
N GLN A 227 4.66 -12.47 0.01
CA GLN A 227 3.59 -11.54 0.37
C GLN A 227 2.27 -11.89 -0.36
N VAL A 228 1.99 -13.18 -0.55
CA VAL A 228 0.82 -13.71 -1.24
C VAL A 228 -0.03 -14.56 -0.30
N ASP A 229 0.59 -15.46 0.47
CA ASP A 229 -0.10 -16.33 1.41
C ASP A 229 -0.71 -15.51 2.57
N GLY A 230 -2.00 -15.68 2.81
CA GLY A 230 -2.76 -14.90 3.79
C GLY A 230 -3.09 -13.45 3.33
N PHE A 231 -2.85 -13.11 2.05
CA PHE A 231 -3.12 -11.81 1.46
C PHE A 231 -4.00 -11.93 0.20
N LEU A 232 -4.31 -10.79 -0.45
CA LEU A 232 -5.25 -10.76 -1.59
C LEU A 232 -4.83 -11.71 -2.72
N GLY A 233 -3.52 -11.81 -2.97
CA GLY A 233 -2.97 -12.64 -4.05
C GLY A 233 -3.31 -14.12 -3.95
N GLU A 234 -3.49 -14.67 -2.74
CA GLU A 234 -3.86 -16.07 -2.54
C GLU A 234 -5.27 -16.40 -3.04
N GLY A 235 -6.17 -15.41 -3.03
CA GLY A 235 -7.54 -15.57 -3.50
C GLY A 235 -7.71 -15.51 -5.02
N LEU A 236 -6.66 -15.17 -5.78
CA LEU A 236 -6.75 -14.93 -7.21
C LEU A 236 -6.75 -16.24 -8.04
N PRO A 237 -7.43 -16.27 -9.19
CA PRO A 237 -7.41 -17.38 -10.11
C PRO A 237 -6.00 -17.66 -10.65
N GLN A 238 -5.70 -18.95 -10.88
CA GLN A 238 -4.44 -19.37 -11.50
C GLN A 238 -4.21 -18.68 -12.85
N GLY A 239 -2.96 -18.36 -13.16
CA GLY A 239 -2.58 -17.64 -14.36
C GLY A 239 -2.75 -16.12 -14.31
N SER A 240 -3.29 -15.58 -13.21
CA SER A 240 -3.32 -14.14 -13.00
C SER A 240 -1.89 -13.57 -12.83
N ARG A 241 -1.67 -12.37 -13.35
CA ARG A 241 -0.45 -11.59 -13.05
C ARG A 241 -0.76 -10.66 -11.90
N LEU A 242 0.13 -10.62 -10.91
CA LEU A 242 -0.06 -9.87 -9.68
C LEU A 242 1.08 -8.88 -9.44
N TRP A 243 0.72 -7.68 -9.02
CA TRP A 243 1.60 -6.66 -8.45
C TRP A 243 1.01 -6.24 -7.10
N SER A 244 1.74 -6.43 -6.03
CA SER A 244 1.20 -6.13 -4.70
C SER A 244 2.25 -5.67 -3.70
N LYS A 245 1.76 -5.05 -2.64
CA LYS A 245 2.51 -4.81 -1.41
C LYS A 245 1.62 -5.14 -0.24
N ALA A 246 2.08 -6.06 0.60
CA ALA A 246 1.43 -6.44 1.83
C ALA A 246 1.99 -5.69 3.05
N GLY A 247 1.19 -5.63 4.11
CA GLY A 247 1.59 -5.08 5.40
C GLY A 247 0.92 -5.81 6.55
N TRP A 248 1.72 -6.30 7.49
CA TRP A 248 1.21 -7.05 8.63
C TRP A 248 1.91 -6.66 9.93
N MET A 249 1.14 -6.68 11.01
CA MET A 249 1.60 -6.64 12.40
C MET A 249 0.46 -7.10 13.34
N SER A 250 0.70 -7.15 14.65
CA SER A 250 -0.25 -7.67 15.64
C SER A 250 -1.65 -7.01 15.65
N GLN A 251 -1.81 -5.83 15.05
CA GLN A 251 -3.05 -5.05 14.99
C GLN A 251 -3.44 -4.64 13.57
N ALA A 252 -2.78 -5.20 12.56
CA ALA A 252 -2.99 -4.82 11.17
C ALA A 252 -2.68 -5.97 10.21
N ARG A 253 -3.56 -6.22 9.24
CA ARG A 253 -3.33 -7.05 8.06
C ARG A 253 -3.89 -6.32 6.86
N HIS A 254 -3.01 -5.85 5.99
CA HIS A 254 -3.30 -4.96 4.88
C HIS A 254 -2.70 -5.50 3.60
N ASP A 255 -3.35 -5.23 2.48
CA ASP A 255 -2.76 -5.47 1.17
C ASP A 255 -3.28 -4.47 0.13
N ALA A 256 -2.44 -4.18 -0.85
CA ALA A 256 -2.79 -3.46 -2.07
C ALA A 256 -2.34 -4.29 -3.26
N ALA A 257 -3.29 -4.73 -4.05
CA ALA A 257 -3.08 -5.60 -5.19
C ALA A 257 -3.64 -4.99 -6.48
N TRP A 258 -2.80 -4.95 -7.50
CA TRP A 258 -3.22 -4.81 -8.89
C TRP A 258 -3.01 -6.15 -9.55
N TRP A 259 -4.05 -6.66 -10.20
CA TRP A 259 -3.91 -7.91 -10.93
C TRP A 259 -4.60 -7.86 -12.28
N LYS A 260 -4.18 -8.76 -13.16
CA LYS A 260 -4.81 -9.01 -14.46
C LYS A 260 -4.98 -10.51 -14.63
N ARG A 261 -6.22 -10.94 -14.86
CA ARG A 261 -6.53 -12.32 -15.26
C ARG A 261 -6.15 -12.55 -16.72
N PRO A 262 -5.94 -13.82 -17.17
CA PRO A 262 -5.67 -14.12 -18.57
C PRO A 262 -6.74 -13.56 -19.53
N ASP A 263 -8.02 -13.67 -19.13
CA ASP A 263 -9.18 -13.34 -19.95
C ASP A 263 -10.01 -12.17 -19.39
N GLY A 264 -9.37 -11.23 -18.71
CA GLY A 264 -10.11 -10.12 -18.10
C GLY A 264 -9.30 -8.82 -18.00
N PRO A 265 -10.01 -7.70 -17.81
CA PRO A 265 -9.36 -6.42 -17.57
C PRO A 265 -8.62 -6.39 -16.24
N PRO A 266 -7.69 -5.43 -16.06
CA PRO A 266 -7.06 -5.21 -14.76
C PRO A 266 -8.07 -4.84 -13.68
N MET A 267 -7.74 -5.22 -12.45
CA MET A 267 -8.43 -4.82 -11.24
C MET A 267 -7.43 -4.32 -10.20
N LEU A 268 -7.87 -3.40 -9.37
CA LEU A 268 -7.15 -2.86 -8.22
C LEU A 268 -8.01 -3.05 -6.99
N LEU A 269 -7.46 -3.67 -5.96
CA LEU A 269 -8.10 -3.83 -4.66
C LEU A 269 -7.11 -3.48 -3.57
N VAL A 270 -7.49 -2.56 -2.70
CA VAL A 270 -6.76 -2.26 -1.47
C VAL A 270 -7.69 -2.55 -0.30
N ALA A 271 -7.22 -3.35 0.64
CA ALA A 271 -7.98 -3.72 1.82
C ALA A 271 -7.12 -3.61 3.08
N PHE A 272 -7.62 -2.87 4.07
CA PHE A 272 -6.98 -2.66 5.36
C PHE A 272 -7.84 -3.25 6.47
N GLY A 273 -7.36 -4.34 7.08
CA GLY A 273 -7.94 -4.95 8.28
C GLY A 273 -7.26 -4.45 9.54
N SER A 274 -8.00 -3.84 10.46
CA SER A 274 -7.50 -3.24 11.69
C SER A 274 -8.00 -3.98 12.93
N GLY A 275 -7.14 -4.10 13.94
CA GLY A 275 -7.39 -4.84 15.17
C GLY A 275 -6.78 -6.24 15.17
N SER A 276 -6.60 -6.82 16.36
CA SER A 276 -5.95 -8.13 16.55
C SER A 276 -6.65 -9.24 15.79
N ASP A 277 -7.98 -9.26 15.82
CA ASP A 277 -8.78 -10.32 15.17
C ASP A 277 -8.59 -10.29 13.65
N ARG A 278 -8.52 -9.09 13.05
CA ARG A 278 -8.25 -8.93 11.62
C ARG A 278 -6.79 -9.23 11.26
N ALA A 279 -5.87 -8.88 12.16
CA ALA A 279 -4.45 -9.15 11.96
C ALA A 279 -4.13 -10.65 11.92
N GLN A 280 -4.86 -11.46 12.68
CA GLN A 280 -4.68 -12.91 12.80
C GLN A 280 -5.53 -13.71 11.82
N ASP A 281 -6.51 -13.09 11.17
CA ASP A 281 -7.37 -13.76 10.20
C ASP A 281 -6.68 -13.82 8.82
N GLU A 282 -5.92 -14.89 8.61
CA GLU A 282 -5.20 -15.14 7.34
C GLU A 282 -6.13 -15.46 6.18
N ARG A 283 -7.40 -15.75 6.44
CA ARG A 283 -8.38 -16.06 5.40
C ARG A 283 -9.13 -14.84 4.91
N LEU A 284 -9.21 -13.76 5.70
CA LEU A 284 -10.04 -12.60 5.37
C LEU A 284 -9.70 -12.00 4.00
N LEU A 285 -8.44 -11.67 3.76
CA LEU A 285 -8.01 -11.04 2.50
C LEU A 285 -8.11 -11.99 1.29
N PRO A 286 -7.68 -13.28 1.39
CA PRO A 286 -7.95 -14.26 0.34
C PRO A 286 -9.43 -14.45 0.02
N ASP A 287 -10.31 -14.55 1.03
CA ASP A 287 -11.75 -14.72 0.84
C ASP A 287 -12.37 -13.48 0.17
N LEU A 288 -11.97 -12.28 0.58
CA LEU A 288 -12.38 -11.02 -0.05
C LEU A 288 -11.97 -10.97 -1.54
N ALA A 289 -10.71 -11.29 -1.84
CA ALA A 289 -10.22 -11.30 -3.22
C ALA A 289 -10.99 -12.32 -4.07
N ARG A 290 -11.22 -13.52 -3.56
CA ARG A 290 -11.96 -14.59 -4.23
C ARG A 290 -13.40 -14.18 -4.55
N ALA A 291 -14.06 -13.48 -3.61
CA ALA A 291 -15.44 -13.03 -3.79
C ALA A 291 -15.59 -11.87 -4.78
N LEU A 292 -14.52 -11.08 -5.00
CA LEU A 292 -14.55 -9.89 -5.86
C LEU A 292 -13.89 -10.10 -7.23
N CYS A 293 -12.96 -11.07 -7.38
CA CYS A 293 -12.18 -11.23 -8.61
C CYS A 293 -13.01 -11.69 -9.82
N ASP A 294 -14.14 -12.37 -9.61
CA ASP A 294 -15.02 -12.89 -10.66
C ASP A 294 -16.22 -11.99 -10.96
N PHE A 295 -16.24 -10.78 -10.37
CA PHE A 295 -17.33 -9.84 -10.62
C PHE A 295 -17.38 -9.43 -12.09
N ILE A 296 -18.52 -9.72 -12.73
CA ILE A 296 -18.89 -9.27 -14.08
C ILE A 296 -20.06 -8.29 -13.90
N PRO A 297 -19.94 -7.02 -14.33
CA PRO A 297 -21.07 -6.11 -14.24
C PRO A 297 -22.22 -6.63 -15.08
N PRO A 298 -23.47 -6.40 -14.66
CA PRO A 298 -24.61 -6.66 -15.51
C PRO A 298 -24.49 -5.85 -16.83
N GLU A 299 -24.83 -6.46 -17.95
CA GLU A 299 -24.89 -5.74 -19.22
C GLU A 299 -25.87 -4.57 -19.11
N GLU A 300 -25.43 -3.37 -19.43
CA GLU A 300 -26.32 -2.21 -19.55
C GLU A 300 -27.16 -2.43 -20.82
N TYR A 301 -28.46 -2.72 -20.61
CA TYR A 301 -29.44 -2.76 -21.67
C TYR A 301 -29.93 -1.34 -22.04
#